data_d50079f74e97318020168b66c9cd767b
#
_entry.id   d50079f74e97318020168b66c9cd767b
#
_cell.length_a   1.000
_cell.length_b   1.000
_cell.length_c   1.000
_cell.angle_alpha   90.00
_cell.angle_beta   90.00
_cell.angle_gamma   90.00
#
_symmetry.space_group_name_H-M   'P 1'
#
loop_
_entity.id
_entity.type
_entity.pdbx_description
1 polymer ?
#
loop_
_entity_poly.entity_id
_entity_poly.type
_entity_poly.pdbx_seq_one_letter_code
_entity_poly.pdbx_strand_id
1 'polypeptide(L)'
;MTNPTQTPISELTLAQVISLTQAGLIGLKDGSPVYTSKADKAAKAGATKARRQGVLSEVTEFFASPIGQSTKFFSIKPTSGMFAACARAINANVEASREDILWSLKQLEKQGLARQVGIKAKVISDDQRGAYKVPVVVDVSEVNNFQRRWVHTIEASPAEDAPVQDDSAE
;
A
#
# COMPACT_ATOMS: atom_id res chain seq x y z
N MET A 1 -23.08 -1.33 -0.12
CA MET A 1 -21.97 -2.29 0.16
C MET A 1 -22.26 -3.55 -0.63
N THR A 2 -21.63 -3.71 -1.79
CA THR A 2 -21.73 -4.94 -2.60
C THR A 2 -20.96 -6.03 -1.90
N ASN A 3 -21.59 -7.16 -1.62
CA ASN A 3 -20.90 -8.35 -1.14
C ASN A 3 -19.87 -8.79 -2.18
N PRO A 4 -18.65 -9.20 -1.77
CA PRO A 4 -17.69 -9.79 -2.70
C PRO A 4 -18.39 -10.97 -3.41
N THR A 5 -18.29 -10.97 -4.73
CA THR A 5 -18.99 -11.93 -5.61
C THR A 5 -18.52 -13.35 -5.28
N GLN A 6 -19.40 -14.12 -4.66
CA GLN A 6 -19.21 -15.56 -4.52
C GLN A 6 -19.77 -16.22 -5.78
N THR A 7 -19.11 -17.26 -6.26
CA THR A 7 -19.65 -18.07 -7.37
C THR A 7 -21.05 -18.59 -6.99
N PRO A 8 -22.08 -18.43 -7.83
CA PRO A 8 -23.40 -18.96 -7.56
C PRO A 8 -23.33 -20.46 -7.26
N ILE A 9 -24.06 -20.94 -6.25
CA ILE A 9 -24.01 -22.35 -5.85
C ILE A 9 -24.44 -23.26 -7.01
N SER A 10 -25.31 -22.79 -7.89
CA SER A 10 -25.74 -23.50 -9.11
C SER A 10 -24.62 -23.76 -10.13
N GLU A 11 -23.53 -23.01 -10.06
CA GLU A 11 -22.37 -23.14 -10.94
C GLU A 11 -21.26 -24.00 -10.33
N LEU A 12 -21.42 -24.44 -9.07
CA LEU A 12 -20.44 -25.28 -8.40
C LEU A 12 -20.60 -26.75 -8.81
N THR A 13 -19.48 -27.45 -8.97
CA THR A 13 -19.48 -28.91 -9.12
C THR A 13 -19.88 -29.56 -7.80
N LEU A 14 -20.39 -30.79 -7.87
CA LEU A 14 -20.78 -31.59 -6.70
C LEU A 14 -19.61 -31.71 -5.69
N ALA A 15 -18.39 -31.96 -6.19
CA ALA A 15 -17.20 -32.06 -5.35
C ALA A 15 -16.91 -30.75 -4.60
N GLN A 16 -17.08 -29.61 -5.25
CA GLN A 16 -16.92 -28.28 -4.63
C GLN A 16 -18.00 -28.03 -3.56
N VAL A 17 -19.26 -28.40 -3.85
CA VAL A 17 -20.36 -28.26 -2.87
C VAL A 17 -20.07 -29.12 -1.64
N ILE A 18 -19.64 -30.37 -1.81
CA ILE A 18 -19.30 -31.26 -0.69
C ILE A 18 -18.16 -30.68 0.14
N SER A 19 -17.07 -30.23 -0.50
CA SER A 19 -15.91 -29.63 0.16
C SER A 19 -16.29 -28.37 0.96
N LEU A 20 -17.09 -27.48 0.37
CA LEU A 20 -17.55 -26.24 1.02
C LEU A 20 -18.51 -26.51 2.18
N THR A 21 -19.34 -27.57 2.06
CA THR A 21 -20.24 -28.00 3.14
C THR A 21 -19.45 -28.57 4.31
N GLN A 22 -18.43 -29.41 4.05
CA GLN A 22 -17.53 -29.95 5.09
C GLN A 22 -16.75 -28.83 5.79
N ALA A 23 -16.37 -27.77 5.06
CA ALA A 23 -15.74 -26.58 5.64
C ALA A 23 -16.72 -25.68 6.41
N GLY A 24 -18.03 -25.98 6.40
CA GLY A 24 -19.09 -25.18 7.02
C GLY A 24 -19.32 -23.84 6.31
N LEU A 25 -18.98 -23.74 5.04
CA LEU A 25 -19.17 -22.54 4.21
C LEU A 25 -20.51 -22.58 3.45
N ILE A 26 -21.08 -23.74 3.24
CA ILE A 26 -22.44 -23.95 2.73
C ILE A 26 -23.25 -24.64 3.81
N GLY A 27 -24.47 -24.17 4.02
CA GLY A 27 -25.48 -24.76 4.88
C GLY A 27 -26.80 -24.95 4.12
N LEU A 28 -27.82 -25.50 4.77
CA LEU A 28 -29.16 -25.62 4.22
C LEU A 28 -30.08 -24.56 4.84
N LYS A 29 -30.82 -23.88 4.01
CA LYS A 29 -31.93 -23.01 4.41
C LYS A 29 -33.17 -23.43 3.62
N ASP A 30 -34.22 -23.81 4.32
CA ASP A 30 -35.46 -24.31 3.70
C ASP A 30 -35.22 -25.47 2.69
N GLY A 31 -34.26 -26.36 3.01
CA GLY A 31 -33.85 -27.48 2.16
C GLY A 31 -32.93 -27.12 0.99
N SER A 32 -32.66 -25.84 0.75
CA SER A 32 -31.79 -25.37 -0.33
C SER A 32 -30.40 -25.00 0.19
N PRO A 33 -29.32 -25.30 -0.56
CA PRO A 33 -27.96 -24.92 -0.18
C PRO A 33 -27.79 -23.40 -0.27
N VAL A 34 -27.23 -22.81 0.81
CA VAL A 34 -26.94 -21.38 0.89
C VAL A 34 -25.57 -21.15 1.53
N TYR A 35 -24.89 -20.05 1.15
CA TYR A 35 -23.67 -19.65 1.82
C TYR A 35 -23.92 -19.22 3.27
N THR A 36 -23.07 -19.64 4.17
CA THR A 36 -23.15 -19.29 5.59
C THR A 36 -22.50 -17.94 5.88
N SER A 37 -22.78 -17.36 7.04
CA SER A 37 -22.06 -16.14 7.51
C SER A 37 -20.56 -16.34 7.64
N LYS A 38 -20.09 -17.58 7.82
CA LYS A 38 -18.65 -17.93 7.81
C LYS A 38 -18.07 -17.79 6.39
N ALA A 39 -18.84 -18.21 5.36
CA ALA A 39 -18.44 -18.01 3.96
C ALA A 39 -18.34 -16.52 3.61
N ASP A 40 -19.32 -15.72 4.02
CA ASP A 40 -19.29 -14.25 3.79
C ASP A 40 -18.08 -13.60 4.45
N LYS A 41 -17.74 -14.00 5.68
CA LYS A 41 -16.55 -13.50 6.38
C LYS A 41 -15.26 -13.93 5.66
N ALA A 42 -15.18 -15.17 5.21
CA ALA A 42 -14.01 -15.68 4.47
C ALA A 42 -13.83 -14.96 3.12
N ALA A 43 -14.91 -14.76 2.36
CA ALA A 43 -14.89 -14.01 1.11
C ALA A 43 -14.46 -12.56 1.31
N LYS A 44 -15.00 -11.85 2.32
CA LYS A 44 -14.59 -10.49 2.66
C LYS A 44 -13.12 -10.42 3.07
N ALA A 45 -12.64 -11.37 3.86
CA ALA A 45 -11.23 -11.44 4.28
C ALA A 45 -10.31 -11.69 3.07
N GLY A 46 -10.72 -12.59 2.15
CA GLY A 46 -10.00 -12.85 0.90
C GLY A 46 -9.92 -11.61 0.00
N ALA A 47 -11.04 -10.93 -0.21
CA ALA A 47 -11.09 -9.69 -0.99
C ALA A 47 -10.21 -8.58 -0.37
N THR A 48 -10.25 -8.43 0.96
CA THR A 48 -9.39 -7.47 1.67
C THR A 48 -7.91 -7.82 1.51
N LYS A 49 -7.55 -9.11 1.59
CA LYS A 49 -6.17 -9.57 1.39
C LYS A 49 -5.70 -9.29 -0.03
N ALA A 50 -6.50 -9.63 -1.05
CA ALA A 50 -6.17 -9.38 -2.45
C ALA A 50 -5.98 -7.89 -2.73
N ARG A 51 -6.90 -7.04 -2.26
CA ARG A 51 -6.78 -5.58 -2.39
C ARG A 51 -5.48 -5.06 -1.74
N ARG A 52 -5.17 -5.49 -0.52
CA ARG A 52 -3.94 -5.08 0.18
C ARG A 52 -2.67 -5.53 -0.52
N GLN A 53 -2.66 -6.69 -1.18
CA GLN A 53 -1.53 -7.12 -1.99
C GLN A 53 -1.35 -6.22 -3.23
N GLY A 54 -2.43 -5.87 -3.90
CA GLY A 54 -2.39 -4.88 -4.99
C GLY A 54 -1.84 -3.53 -4.53
N VAL A 55 -2.34 -3.01 -3.39
CA VAL A 55 -1.84 -1.75 -2.81
C VAL A 55 -0.36 -1.85 -2.44
N LEU A 56 0.12 -2.99 -1.95
CA LEU A 56 1.53 -3.19 -1.63
C LEU A 56 2.41 -3.10 -2.89
N SER A 57 1.99 -3.71 -4.00
CA SER A 57 2.69 -3.60 -5.29
C SER A 57 2.78 -2.14 -5.73
N GLU A 58 1.65 -1.45 -5.78
CA GLU A 58 1.57 -0.05 -6.21
C GLU A 58 2.41 0.90 -5.31
N VAL A 59 2.44 0.68 -3.99
CA VAL A 59 3.30 1.45 -3.07
C VAL A 59 4.78 1.21 -3.39
N THR A 60 5.15 -0.03 -3.71
CA THR A 60 6.52 -0.39 -4.07
C THR A 60 6.93 0.29 -5.39
N GLU A 61 6.07 0.23 -6.40
CA GLU A 61 6.27 0.88 -7.70
C GLU A 61 6.34 2.41 -7.55
N PHE A 62 5.47 3.01 -6.73
CA PHE A 62 5.55 4.44 -6.44
C PHE A 62 6.91 4.82 -5.86
N PHE A 63 7.46 4.06 -4.90
CA PHE A 63 8.77 4.35 -4.35
C PHE A 63 9.92 4.09 -5.33
N ALA A 64 9.77 3.16 -6.27
CA ALA A 64 10.73 2.95 -7.36
C ALA A 64 10.68 4.04 -8.44
N SER A 65 9.59 4.81 -8.52
CA SER A 65 9.40 5.90 -9.48
C SER A 65 10.32 7.10 -9.18
N PRO A 66 10.61 7.98 -10.17
CA PRO A 66 11.39 9.19 -9.97
C PRO A 66 10.83 10.10 -8.84
N ILE A 67 9.51 10.18 -8.71
CA ILE A 67 8.86 10.95 -7.64
C ILE A 67 9.13 10.33 -6.27
N GLY A 68 8.97 9.01 -6.14
CA GLY A 68 9.27 8.27 -4.92
C GLY A 68 10.74 8.38 -4.53
N GLN A 69 11.66 8.22 -5.49
CA GLN A 69 13.10 8.33 -5.29
C GLN A 69 13.55 9.72 -4.84
N SER A 70 12.89 10.79 -5.30
CA SER A 70 13.16 12.15 -4.84
C SER A 70 12.69 12.41 -3.41
N THR A 71 11.88 11.49 -2.84
CA THR A 71 11.26 11.64 -1.51
C THR A 71 12.16 11.07 -0.44
N LYS A 72 12.94 11.93 0.22
CA LYS A 72 13.78 11.52 1.34
C LYS A 72 12.98 11.05 2.57
N PHE A 73 11.84 11.68 2.84
CA PHE A 73 10.99 11.39 4.02
C PHE A 73 9.52 11.35 3.63
N PHE A 74 8.90 10.19 3.71
CA PHE A 74 7.50 10.00 3.41
C PHE A 74 6.62 10.13 4.66
N SER A 75 5.58 10.96 4.60
CA SER A 75 4.60 11.14 5.66
C SER A 75 3.24 10.60 5.24
N ILE A 76 2.61 9.82 6.10
CA ILE A 76 1.24 9.30 5.89
C ILE A 76 0.13 10.31 6.29
N LYS A 77 0.49 11.57 6.57
CA LYS A 77 -0.52 12.60 6.86
C LYS A 77 -1.29 12.95 5.58
N PRO A 78 -2.63 13.01 5.62
CA PRO A 78 -3.44 13.35 4.45
C PRO A 78 -3.10 14.74 3.86
N THR A 79 -2.62 15.66 4.69
CA THR A 79 -2.17 17.00 4.29
C THR A 79 -0.79 17.04 3.64
N SER A 80 -0.07 15.91 3.60
CA SER A 80 1.22 15.82 2.92
C SER A 80 1.01 15.72 1.42
N GLY A 81 1.61 16.62 0.64
CA GLY A 81 1.57 16.58 -0.82
C GLY A 81 2.10 15.26 -1.39
N MET A 82 3.13 14.68 -0.75
CA MET A 82 3.69 13.40 -1.15
C MET A 82 2.74 12.23 -0.86
N PHE A 83 2.02 12.26 0.26
CA PHE A 83 0.97 11.26 0.52
C PHE A 83 -0.15 11.36 -0.52
N ALA A 84 -0.58 12.57 -0.88
CA ALA A 84 -1.59 12.78 -1.90
C ALA A 84 -1.13 12.32 -3.29
N ALA A 85 0.15 12.51 -3.63
CA ALA A 85 0.75 12.01 -4.88
C ALA A 85 0.77 10.46 -4.91
N CYS A 86 1.23 9.83 -3.84
CA CYS A 86 1.22 8.38 -3.67
C CYS A 86 -0.20 7.81 -3.78
N ALA A 87 -1.16 8.38 -3.05
CA ALA A 87 -2.54 7.93 -3.08
C ALA A 87 -3.17 8.06 -4.47
N ARG A 88 -2.85 9.13 -5.22
CA ARG A 88 -3.33 9.29 -6.61
C ARG A 88 -2.72 8.25 -7.55
N ALA A 89 -1.43 7.98 -7.43
CA ALA A 89 -0.76 6.97 -8.25
C ALA A 89 -1.38 5.58 -8.00
N ILE A 90 -1.56 5.20 -6.73
CA ILE A 90 -2.15 3.92 -6.37
C ILE A 90 -3.61 3.81 -6.82
N ASN A 91 -4.42 4.85 -6.60
CA ASN A 91 -5.85 4.83 -6.93
C ASN A 91 -6.12 4.86 -8.45
N ALA A 92 -5.11 5.08 -9.29
CA ALA A 92 -5.23 4.86 -10.73
C ALA A 92 -5.47 3.38 -11.08
N ASN A 93 -4.94 2.46 -10.26
CA ASN A 93 -4.96 1.02 -10.51
C ASN A 93 -5.76 0.22 -9.46
N VAL A 94 -5.67 0.63 -8.19
CA VAL A 94 -6.30 -0.09 -7.06
C VAL A 94 -6.90 0.92 -6.07
N GLU A 95 -8.17 0.72 -5.70
CA GLU A 95 -8.77 1.52 -4.63
C GLU A 95 -8.04 1.28 -3.30
N ALA A 96 -7.40 2.32 -2.76
CA ALA A 96 -6.60 2.25 -1.55
C ALA A 96 -7.06 3.26 -0.50
N SER A 97 -7.25 2.78 0.72
CA SER A 97 -7.41 3.64 1.89
C SER A 97 -6.03 4.02 2.49
N ARG A 98 -6.03 5.04 3.35
CA ARG A 98 -4.83 5.40 4.13
C ARG A 98 -4.31 4.21 4.96
N GLU A 99 -5.21 3.42 5.51
CA GLU A 99 -4.91 2.22 6.31
C GLU A 99 -4.24 1.14 5.46
N ASP A 100 -4.63 1.00 4.20
CA ASP A 100 -4.02 0.04 3.27
C ASP A 100 -2.59 0.47 2.91
N ILE A 101 -2.36 1.77 2.68
CA ILE A 101 -1.01 2.32 2.45
C ILE A 101 -0.13 2.13 3.70
N LEU A 102 -0.66 2.41 4.90
CA LEU A 102 0.07 2.18 6.15
C LEU A 102 0.38 0.70 6.38
N TRP A 103 -0.55 -0.19 6.04
CA TRP A 103 -0.33 -1.63 6.11
C TRP A 103 0.81 -2.06 5.15
N SER A 104 0.83 -1.52 3.92
CA SER A 104 1.89 -1.78 2.94
C SER A 104 3.25 -1.32 3.43
N LEU A 105 3.36 -0.12 3.99
CA LEU A 105 4.60 0.38 4.59
C LEU A 105 5.11 -0.53 5.71
N LYS A 106 4.22 -1.06 6.56
CA LYS A 106 4.59 -2.04 7.59
C LYS A 106 5.04 -3.39 7.00
N GLN A 107 4.51 -3.81 5.86
CA GLN A 107 5.01 -5.01 5.18
C GLN A 107 6.41 -4.76 4.58
N LEU A 108 6.64 -3.61 3.95
CA LEU A 108 7.96 -3.21 3.47
C LEU A 108 8.99 -3.09 4.61
N GLU A 109 8.57 -2.63 5.80
CA GLU A 109 9.42 -2.60 6.99
C GLU A 109 9.85 -4.01 7.42
N LYS A 110 8.93 -4.98 7.44
CA LYS A 110 9.24 -6.39 7.73
C LYS A 110 10.20 -7.01 6.70
N GLN A 111 10.18 -6.53 5.47
CA GLN A 111 11.07 -6.95 4.40
C GLN A 111 12.42 -6.21 4.43
N GLY A 112 12.60 -5.24 5.31
CA GLY A 112 13.80 -4.38 5.37
C GLY A 112 13.88 -3.33 4.27
N LEU A 113 12.82 -3.15 3.48
CA LEU A 113 12.72 -2.21 2.36
C LEU A 113 12.24 -0.81 2.76
N ALA A 114 11.71 -0.67 3.96
CA ALA A 114 11.34 0.61 4.55
C ALA A 114 11.59 0.59 6.05
N ARG A 115 11.72 1.77 6.65
CA ARG A 115 11.80 1.92 8.10
C ARG A 115 11.15 3.21 8.56
N GLN A 116 10.65 3.21 9.77
CA GLN A 116 10.15 4.42 10.41
C GLN A 116 11.29 5.15 11.12
N VAL A 117 11.34 6.48 10.98
CA VAL A 117 12.33 7.34 11.63
C VAL A 117 11.64 8.55 12.27
N GLY A 118 12.27 9.11 13.28
CA GLY A 118 11.90 10.40 13.86
C GLY A 118 12.58 11.55 13.13
N ILE A 119 11.90 12.69 12.98
CA ILE A 119 12.48 13.92 12.45
C ILE A 119 12.34 15.03 13.47
N LYS A 120 13.48 15.56 13.95
CA LYS A 120 13.56 16.76 14.78
C LYS A 120 14.17 17.92 13.98
N ALA A 121 13.76 19.13 14.28
CA ALA A 121 14.41 20.33 13.77
C ALA A 121 15.57 20.71 14.70
N LYS A 122 16.79 20.75 14.17
CA LYS A 122 17.96 21.30 14.85
C LYS A 122 18.22 22.70 14.32
N VAL A 123 18.38 23.66 15.23
CA VAL A 123 18.79 25.01 14.88
C VAL A 123 20.30 25.00 14.69
N ILE A 124 20.75 25.50 13.55
CA ILE A 124 22.16 25.76 13.25
C ILE A 124 22.30 27.29 13.12
N SER A 125 23.26 27.84 13.81
CA SER A 125 23.64 29.25 13.66
C SER A 125 24.81 29.34 12.68
N ASP A 126 24.69 30.22 11.69
CA ASP A 126 25.69 30.48 10.68
C ASP A 126 25.93 32.02 10.70
N ASP A 127 27.19 32.43 10.79
CA ASP A 127 27.56 33.87 10.89
C ASP A 127 27.15 34.66 9.65
N GLN A 128 26.98 33.99 8.48
CA GLN A 128 26.58 34.64 7.24
C GLN A 128 25.07 34.59 6.97
N ARG A 129 24.38 33.53 7.44
CA ARG A 129 22.97 33.23 7.10
C ARG A 129 22.03 33.36 8.30
N GLY A 130 22.54 33.62 9.48
CA GLY A 130 21.75 33.63 10.72
C GLY A 130 21.33 32.22 11.15
N ALA A 131 20.37 32.17 12.07
CA ALA A 131 19.88 30.89 12.59
C ALA A 131 18.84 30.25 11.64
N TYR A 132 19.07 29.00 11.21
CA TYR A 132 18.11 28.25 10.39
C TYR A 132 17.90 26.83 10.93
N LYS A 133 16.77 26.23 10.57
CA LYS A 133 16.37 24.89 11.02
C LYS A 133 16.70 23.85 9.97
N VAL A 134 17.42 22.79 10.37
CA VAL A 134 17.66 21.61 9.54
C VAL A 134 16.96 20.38 10.11
N PRO A 135 16.39 19.50 9.27
CA PRO A 135 15.84 18.24 9.73
C PRO A 135 16.97 17.27 10.12
N VAL A 136 16.89 16.71 11.32
CA VAL A 136 17.80 15.69 11.83
C VAL A 136 17.01 14.41 12.07
N VAL A 137 17.56 13.30 11.58
CA VAL A 137 17.01 11.95 11.83
C VAL A 137 17.39 11.52 13.23
N VAL A 138 16.38 11.07 13.99
CA VAL A 138 16.51 10.54 15.35
C VAL A 138 15.73 9.24 15.47
N ASP A 139 15.89 8.55 16.59
CA ASP A 139 15.09 7.34 16.86
C ASP A 139 13.60 7.67 16.97
N VAL A 140 12.75 6.71 16.59
CA VAL A 140 11.28 6.85 16.63
C VAL A 140 10.77 7.09 18.04
N SER A 141 11.45 6.54 19.06
CA SER A 141 11.10 6.71 20.47
C SER A 141 11.30 8.13 20.99
N GLU A 142 12.15 8.92 20.31
CA GLU A 142 12.49 10.30 20.70
C GLU A 142 11.49 11.35 20.18
N VAL A 143 10.49 10.94 19.44
CA VAL A 143 9.56 11.83 18.74
C VAL A 143 8.10 11.42 18.92
N ASN A 144 7.20 12.38 18.81
CA ASN A 144 5.77 12.11 18.76
C ASN A 144 5.34 11.61 17.37
N ASN A 145 4.12 11.10 17.27
CA ASN A 145 3.57 10.55 16.01
C ASN A 145 3.56 11.56 14.84
N PHE A 146 3.50 12.86 15.11
CA PHE A 146 3.51 13.89 14.07
C PHE A 146 4.87 14.09 13.41
N GLN A 147 5.94 13.71 14.09
CA GLN A 147 7.32 13.84 13.63
C GLN A 147 7.86 12.54 13.03
N ARG A 148 7.08 11.46 13.03
CA ARG A 148 7.46 10.18 12.41
C ARG A 148 7.34 10.25 10.90
N ARG A 149 8.32 9.68 10.21
CA ARG A 149 8.41 9.60 8.76
C ARG A 149 8.85 8.20 8.36
N TRP A 150 8.56 7.84 7.12
CA TRP A 150 9.06 6.63 6.50
C TRP A 150 10.21 6.96 5.57
N VAL A 151 11.23 6.10 5.57
CA VAL A 151 12.36 6.11 4.65
C VAL A 151 12.38 4.73 3.99
N HIS A 152 12.60 4.68 2.69
CA HIS A 152 12.71 3.44 1.93
C HIS A 152 14.10 3.26 1.34
N THR A 153 14.43 2.00 1.03
CA THR A 153 15.67 1.58 0.35
C THR A 153 15.36 0.90 -0.99
N ILE A 154 14.14 1.08 -1.50
CA ILE A 154 13.70 0.54 -2.78
C ILE A 154 14.49 1.22 -3.88
N GLU A 155 15.12 0.43 -4.76
CA GLU A 155 15.90 0.94 -5.89
C GLU A 155 14.97 1.54 -6.96
N ALA A 156 15.53 2.50 -7.72
CA ALA A 156 14.81 3.09 -8.84
C ALA A 156 14.50 2.01 -9.89
N SER A 157 13.30 2.06 -10.46
CA SER A 157 12.98 1.26 -11.64
C SER A 157 13.94 1.68 -12.76
N PRO A 158 14.56 0.73 -13.51
CA PRO A 158 15.34 1.11 -14.68
C PRO A 158 14.45 1.95 -15.59
N ALA A 159 14.95 3.11 -16.00
CA ALA A 159 14.25 3.93 -16.98
C ALA A 159 14.02 3.05 -18.22
N GLU A 160 12.75 2.87 -18.63
CA GLU A 160 12.48 2.35 -19.97
C GLU A 160 13.18 3.30 -20.94
N ASP A 161 14.22 2.79 -21.63
CA ASP A 161 14.90 3.53 -22.69
C ASP A 161 13.81 4.00 -23.67
N ALA A 162 13.55 5.30 -23.62
CA ALA A 162 12.69 5.92 -24.62
C ALA A 162 13.25 5.57 -26.00
N PRO A 163 12.45 5.06 -26.94
CA PRO A 163 12.95 4.73 -28.25
C PRO A 163 13.65 5.97 -28.82
N VAL A 164 14.95 5.81 -29.12
CA VAL A 164 15.72 6.81 -29.87
C VAL A 164 14.95 7.04 -31.16
N GLN A 165 14.26 8.16 -31.26
CA GLN A 165 13.77 8.64 -32.54
C GLN A 165 15.02 8.94 -33.38
N ASP A 166 15.34 8.00 -34.26
CA ASP A 166 16.34 8.17 -35.31
C ASP A 166 15.75 9.15 -36.34
N ASP A 167 16.00 10.44 -36.10
CA ASP A 167 15.67 11.53 -37.02
C ASP A 167 16.76 11.56 -38.12
N SER A 168 16.84 10.45 -38.86
CA SER A 168 17.59 10.37 -40.13
C SER A 168 16.59 10.52 -41.25
N ALA A 169 16.19 11.76 -41.58
CA ALA A 169 15.56 12.09 -42.85
C ALA A 169 16.28 13.29 -43.44
N GLU A 170 16.95 13.02 -44.55
CA GLU A 170 17.47 13.99 -45.53
C GLU A 170 16.42 15.02 -45.96
#